data_61f632943dc776a624651d3fb799af6e
#
_entry.id   61f632943dc776a624651d3fb799af6e
#
_cell.length_a   1.000
_cell.length_b   1.000
_cell.length_c   1.000
_cell.angle_alpha   90.00
_cell.angle_beta   90.00
_cell.angle_gamma   90.00
#
_symmetry.space_group_name_H-M   'P 1'
#
loop_
_entity.id
_entity.type
_entity.pdbx_description
1 polymer ?
#
loop_
_entity_poly.entity_id
_entity_poly.type
_entity_poly.pdbx_seq_one_letter_code
_entity_poly.pdbx_strand_id
1 'polypeptide(L)' 'MAKKKIHIENSVRRLRFNNDEMTQEQLADLVGISRQTVVAIEKYKYTPSLELAFKIAIAFNKEIQEVFFINQ' A
#
# COMPACT_ATOMS: atom_id res chain seq x y z
N MET A 1 -14.76 14.85 -22.33
CA MET A 1 -13.66 14.16 -21.66
C MET A 1 -14.07 12.77 -21.22
N ALA A 2 -13.29 11.82 -21.53
CA ALA A 2 -13.58 10.43 -21.17
C ALA A 2 -13.43 10.25 -19.67
N LYS A 3 -14.41 9.60 -19.04
CA LYS A 3 -14.33 9.24 -17.64
C LYS A 3 -13.80 7.85 -17.54
N LYS A 4 -12.51 7.74 -17.47
CA LYS A 4 -11.87 6.45 -17.41
C LYS A 4 -11.63 6.08 -15.96
N LYS A 5 -12.17 4.95 -15.56
CA LYS A 5 -11.83 4.40 -14.26
C LYS A 5 -10.43 3.85 -14.30
N ILE A 6 -9.62 4.24 -13.34
CA ILE A 6 -8.33 3.60 -13.16
C ILE A 6 -8.45 2.69 -11.94
N HIS A 7 -7.73 1.58 -12.03
CA HIS A 7 -7.70 0.61 -10.94
C HIS A 7 -6.28 0.61 -10.36
N ILE A 8 -6.18 0.97 -9.10
CA ILE A 8 -4.90 1.06 -8.43
C ILE A 8 -4.66 -0.23 -7.65
N GLU A 9 -3.57 -0.89 -7.96
CA GLU A 9 -3.14 -2.09 -7.26
C GLU A 9 -1.88 -1.78 -6.48
N ASN A 10 -1.43 -2.74 -5.71
CA ASN A 10 -0.23 -2.55 -4.93
C ASN A 10 0.48 -3.87 -4.67
N SER A 11 1.72 -3.77 -4.25
CA SER A 11 2.54 -4.91 -3.89
C SER A 11 2.84 -4.93 -2.38
N VAL A 12 1.97 -4.31 -1.58
CA VAL A 12 2.21 -4.15 -0.14
C VAL A 12 2.42 -5.49 0.54
N ARG A 13 1.55 -6.47 0.24
CA ARG A 13 1.66 -7.79 0.87
C ARG A 13 2.99 -8.45 0.56
N ARG A 14 3.40 -8.41 -0.72
CA ARG A 14 4.67 -9.02 -1.13
C ARG A 14 5.84 -8.31 -0.49
N LEU A 15 5.79 -6.98 -0.43
CA LEU A 15 6.87 -6.21 0.16
C LEU A 15 6.97 -6.45 1.66
N ARG A 16 5.82 -6.63 2.34
CA ARG A 16 5.85 -7.02 3.75
C ARG A 16 6.56 -8.35 3.93
N PHE A 17 6.15 -9.33 3.13
CA PHE A 17 6.71 -10.67 3.23
C PHE A 17 8.21 -10.65 2.97
N ASN A 18 8.64 -9.89 1.98
CA ASN A 18 10.06 -9.79 1.64
C ASN A 18 10.87 -8.96 2.64
N ASN A 19 10.19 -8.25 3.53
CA ASN A 19 10.84 -7.45 4.56
C ASN A 19 10.78 -8.19 5.89
N ASP A 20 11.47 -9.33 5.94
CA ASP A 20 11.60 -10.13 7.15
C ASP A 20 10.23 -10.59 7.67
N GLU A 21 9.34 -10.94 6.75
CA GLU A 21 8.00 -11.43 7.06
C GLU A 21 7.22 -10.47 7.97
N MET A 22 7.32 -9.17 7.66
CA MET A 22 6.61 -8.16 8.42
C MET A 22 5.11 -8.45 8.45
N THR A 23 4.50 -8.35 9.63
CA THR A 23 3.06 -8.56 9.77
C THR A 23 2.29 -7.31 9.36
N GLN A 24 0.99 -7.50 9.12
CA GLN A 24 0.11 -6.37 8.83
C GLN A 24 0.09 -5.39 9.99
N GLU A 25 0.11 -5.90 11.21
CA GLU A 25 0.10 -5.05 12.40
C GLU A 25 1.38 -4.26 12.52
N GLN A 26 2.51 -4.87 12.22
CA GLN A 26 3.80 -4.15 12.25
C GLN A 26 3.80 -3.01 11.24
N LEU A 27 3.30 -3.25 10.03
CA LEU A 27 3.22 -2.17 9.05
C LEU A 27 2.27 -1.08 9.52
N ALA A 28 1.11 -1.47 10.06
CA ALA A 28 0.13 -0.51 10.57
C ALA A 28 0.76 0.40 11.61
N ASP A 29 1.52 -0.18 12.54
CA ASP A 29 2.19 0.60 13.58
C ASP A 29 3.23 1.54 13.00
N LEU A 30 3.98 1.08 12.00
CA LEU A 30 5.02 1.90 11.39
C LEU A 30 4.46 3.16 10.72
N VAL A 31 3.31 3.03 10.07
CA VAL A 31 2.77 4.15 9.30
C VAL A 31 1.59 4.84 9.99
N GLY A 32 1.22 4.37 11.18
CA GLY A 32 0.23 5.07 12.00
C GLY A 32 -1.21 4.87 11.59
N ILE A 33 -1.56 3.66 11.13
CA ILE A 33 -2.94 3.33 10.75
C ILE A 33 -3.35 2.05 11.46
N SER A 34 -4.62 1.67 11.32
CA SER A 34 -5.10 0.44 11.92
C SER A 34 -4.72 -0.75 11.04
N ARG A 35 -4.65 -1.93 11.66
CA ARG A 35 -4.41 -3.16 10.93
C ARG A 35 -5.48 -3.38 9.87
N GLN A 36 -6.74 -3.05 10.20
CA GLN A 36 -7.84 -3.22 9.27
C GLN A 36 -7.66 -2.37 8.01
N THR A 37 -7.06 -1.19 8.15
CA THR A 37 -6.76 -0.36 6.99
C THR A 37 -5.71 -1.04 6.11
N VAL A 38 -4.69 -1.66 6.71
CA VAL A 38 -3.70 -2.40 5.93
C VAL A 38 -4.38 -3.54 5.17
N VAL A 39 -5.26 -4.28 5.85
CA VAL A 39 -6.00 -5.37 5.21
C VAL A 39 -6.78 -4.86 3.99
N ALA A 40 -7.49 -3.74 4.17
CA ALA A 40 -8.30 -3.18 3.08
C ALA A 40 -7.42 -2.71 1.91
N ILE A 41 -6.26 -2.12 2.21
CA ILE A 41 -5.33 -1.69 1.17
C ILE A 41 -4.86 -2.91 0.36
N GLU A 42 -4.46 -3.98 1.05
CA GLU A 42 -3.92 -5.15 0.38
C GLU A 42 -4.97 -5.87 -0.46
N LYS A 43 -6.23 -5.72 -0.12
CA LYS A 43 -7.33 -6.30 -0.90
C LYS A 43 -7.86 -5.37 -1.98
N TYR A 44 -7.21 -4.24 -2.19
CA TYR A 44 -7.59 -3.23 -3.19
C TYR A 44 -8.97 -2.62 -2.92
N LYS A 45 -9.41 -2.67 -1.67
CA LYS A 45 -10.71 -2.11 -1.28
C LYS A 45 -10.61 -0.70 -0.76
N TYR A 46 -9.42 -0.23 -0.50
CA TYR A 46 -9.18 1.11 0.00
C TYR A 46 -7.91 1.65 -0.64
N THR A 47 -8.04 2.81 -1.27
CA THR A 47 -6.90 3.50 -1.85
C THR A 47 -6.41 4.52 -0.84
N PRO A 48 -5.17 4.40 -0.37
CA PRO A 48 -4.67 5.33 0.63
C PRO A 48 -4.52 6.73 0.07
N SER A 49 -4.54 7.72 0.96
CA SER A 49 -4.18 9.08 0.59
C SER A 49 -2.75 9.09 0.07
N LEU A 50 -2.40 10.16 -0.66
CA LEU A 50 -1.05 10.29 -1.18
C LEU A 50 -0.03 10.29 -0.04
N GLU A 51 -0.35 10.99 1.05
CA GLU A 51 0.55 11.03 2.20
C GLU A 51 0.79 9.62 2.77
N LEU A 52 -0.28 8.86 2.94
CA LEU A 52 -0.15 7.51 3.47
C LEU A 52 0.61 6.60 2.50
N ALA A 53 0.36 6.76 1.21
CA ALA A 53 1.07 5.99 0.19
C ALA A 53 2.58 6.24 0.27
N PHE A 54 2.98 7.49 0.43
CA PHE A 54 4.40 7.80 0.60
C PHE A 54 4.96 7.23 1.89
N LYS A 55 4.20 7.29 2.98
CA LYS A 55 4.66 6.70 4.24
C LYS A 55 4.91 5.20 4.10
N ILE A 56 4.02 4.51 3.39
CA ILE A 56 4.18 3.08 3.16
C ILE A 56 5.43 2.81 2.31
N ALA A 57 5.62 3.58 1.27
CA ALA A 57 6.79 3.42 0.41
C ALA A 57 8.08 3.64 1.20
N ILE A 58 8.10 4.67 2.05
CA ILE A 58 9.26 4.96 2.88
C ILE A 58 9.51 3.79 3.85
N ALA A 59 8.45 3.23 4.42
CA ALA A 59 8.60 2.11 5.36
C ALA A 59 9.28 0.91 4.69
N PHE A 60 9.05 0.71 3.39
CA PHE A 60 9.68 -0.36 2.64
C PHE A 60 10.98 0.06 1.95
N ASN A 61 11.35 1.33 2.07
CA ASN A 61 12.53 1.88 1.37
C ASN A 61 12.41 1.66 -0.15
N LYS A 62 11.22 1.95 -0.69
CA LYS A 62 10.90 1.78 -2.09
C LYS A 62 10.35 3.07 -2.67
N GLU A 63 10.44 3.21 -3.99
CA GLU A 63 9.75 4.29 -4.67
C GLU A 63 8.25 4.02 -4.65
N ILE A 64 7.45 5.09 -4.66
CA ILE A 64 6.02 4.93 -4.54
C ILE A 64 5.43 4.07 -5.66
N GLN A 65 5.96 4.19 -6.87
CA GLN A 65 5.44 3.43 -8.00
C GLN A 65 5.85 1.95 -7.95
N GLU A 66 6.77 1.58 -7.09
CA GLU A 66 7.07 0.16 -6.85
C GLU A 66 6.04 -0.45 -5.90
N VAL A 67 5.33 0.39 -5.15
CA VAL A 67 4.36 -0.06 -4.16
C VAL A 67 2.94 0.05 -4.70
N PHE A 68 2.62 1.17 -5.34
CA PHE A 68 1.28 1.43 -5.89
C PHE A 68 1.39 1.71 -7.39
N PHE A 69 0.51 1.09 -8.16
CA PHE A 69 0.58 1.22 -9.62
C PHE A 69 -0.79 1.03 -10.23
N ILE A 70 -0.91 1.50 -11.45
CA ILE A 70 -2.17 1.40 -12.19
C ILE A 70 -2.17 0.10 -12.97
N ASN A 71 -3.24 -0.64 -12.83
CA ASN A 71 -3.46 -1.83 -13.62
C ASN A 71 -4.19 -1.41 -14.91
N GLN A 72 -3.53 -1.59 -16.03
CA GLN A 72 -4.12 -1.23 -17.32
C GLN A 72 -4.52 -2.47 -18.10
#